data_d939046dbfc9ff6200d8ffbaad3ae87f
#
_entry.id   d939046dbfc9ff6200d8ffbaad3ae87f
#
_cell.length_a   1.000
_cell.length_b   1.000
_cell.length_c   1.000
_cell.angle_alpha   90.00
_cell.angle_beta   90.00
_cell.angle_gamma   90.00
#
_symmetry.space_group_name_H-M   'P 1'
#
loop_
_entity.id
_entity.type
_entity.pdbx_description
1 polymer ?
#
loop_
_entity_poly.entity_id
_entity_poly.type
_entity_poly.pdbx_seq_one_letter_code
_entity_poly.pdbx_strand_id
1 'polypeptide(L)'
;MLNEVESYWTRRAESYSDVVCGELDHVNEINWMNVILSEIPQEKNIKIADMGTGPGFFAIGLAKRGYAVTAVDYTQEMLNHAKENAGEHVSQIEWVRADVQNLEKMQDESMDVIVTRNLTWNLEAPQKAYEEWYRVLKKGGILLNFDAGWYNYLFDDGLQEAYEQDRENVKDAEVFDFNGYDEAYKMEEIARELVLSRCERPAEDIRMMKDAGFGEVTADQEIWKKVWDDAEKINFASTPLFMLRAVK
;
A
#
# COMPACT_ATOMS: atom_id res chain seq x y z
N MET A 1 -0.47 -19.31 -5.48
CA MET A 1 -0.51 -18.10 -4.66
C MET A 1 -0.89 -16.86 -5.48
N LEU A 2 -0.06 -16.33 -6.41
CA LEU A 2 -0.35 -15.09 -7.15
C LEU A 2 -1.74 -15.07 -7.83
N ASN A 3 -2.13 -16.15 -8.50
CA ASN A 3 -3.46 -16.27 -9.13
C ASN A 3 -4.62 -16.24 -8.12
N GLU A 4 -4.43 -16.72 -6.90
CA GLU A 4 -5.45 -16.70 -5.83
C GLU A 4 -5.61 -15.29 -5.30
N VAL A 5 -4.49 -14.60 -5.07
CA VAL A 5 -4.45 -13.18 -4.70
C VAL A 5 -5.12 -12.33 -5.76
N GLU A 6 -4.77 -12.50 -7.05
CA GLU A 6 -5.42 -11.80 -8.17
C GLU A 6 -6.93 -12.08 -8.20
N SER A 7 -7.33 -13.35 -8.10
CA SER A 7 -8.74 -13.73 -8.10
C SER A 7 -9.52 -13.10 -6.94
N TYR A 8 -8.92 -13.01 -5.76
CA TYR A 8 -9.51 -12.34 -4.61
C TYR A 8 -9.70 -10.85 -4.89
N TRP A 9 -8.65 -10.15 -5.29
CA TRP A 9 -8.69 -8.71 -5.54
C TRP A 9 -9.57 -8.35 -6.75
N THR A 10 -9.69 -9.23 -7.76
CA THR A 10 -10.66 -9.08 -8.86
C THR A 10 -12.08 -9.02 -8.34
N ARG A 11 -12.46 -9.92 -7.41
CA ARG A 11 -13.81 -9.91 -6.81
C ARG A 11 -14.05 -8.72 -5.88
N ARG A 12 -13.00 -8.26 -5.22
CA ARG A 12 -13.05 -7.13 -4.27
C ARG A 12 -12.95 -5.76 -4.94
N ALA A 13 -12.62 -5.70 -6.23
CA ALA A 13 -12.26 -4.46 -6.90
C ALA A 13 -13.34 -3.38 -6.79
N GLU A 14 -14.61 -3.71 -7.04
CA GLU A 14 -15.74 -2.76 -6.95
C GLU A 14 -15.89 -2.21 -5.52
N SER A 15 -16.09 -3.07 -4.54
CA SER A 15 -16.32 -2.64 -3.15
C SER A 15 -15.10 -1.97 -2.50
N TYR A 16 -13.88 -2.34 -2.91
CA TYR A 16 -12.68 -1.65 -2.45
C TYR A 16 -12.51 -0.29 -3.14
N SER A 17 -12.94 -0.18 -4.40
CA SER A 17 -12.99 1.10 -5.12
C SER A 17 -13.94 2.09 -4.45
N ASP A 18 -15.10 1.64 -3.97
CA ASP A 18 -16.05 2.51 -3.25
C ASP A 18 -15.41 3.11 -1.98
N VAL A 19 -14.64 2.31 -1.23
CA VAL A 19 -13.89 2.81 -0.06
C VAL A 19 -12.87 3.88 -0.49
N VAL A 20 -12.07 3.60 -1.52
CA VAL A 20 -11.06 4.54 -2.02
C VAL A 20 -11.67 5.82 -2.59
N CYS A 21 -12.81 5.75 -3.27
CA CYS A 21 -13.55 6.94 -3.72
C CYS A 21 -13.95 7.82 -2.54
N GLY A 22 -14.43 7.22 -1.45
CA GLY A 22 -14.73 7.95 -0.22
C GLY A 22 -13.50 8.66 0.36
N GLU A 23 -12.34 8.01 0.33
CA GLU A 23 -11.07 8.60 0.79
C GLU A 23 -10.58 9.76 -0.11
N LEU A 24 -10.76 9.66 -1.44
CA LEU A 24 -10.28 10.65 -2.42
C LEU A 24 -10.96 12.02 -2.32
N ASP A 25 -12.17 12.08 -1.80
CA ASP A 25 -12.95 13.30 -1.64
C ASP A 25 -12.92 13.84 -0.19
N HIS A 26 -12.12 13.22 0.68
CA HIS A 26 -12.03 13.51 2.10
C HIS A 26 -10.74 14.24 2.50
N VAL A 27 -10.75 14.80 3.71
CA VAL A 27 -9.57 15.43 4.35
C VAL A 27 -8.39 14.44 4.49
N ASN A 28 -8.68 13.13 4.52
CA ASN A 28 -7.67 12.09 4.57
C ASN A 28 -6.73 12.14 3.36
N GLU A 29 -7.25 12.36 2.15
CA GLU A 29 -6.40 12.51 0.95
C GLU A 29 -5.38 13.62 1.15
N ILE A 30 -5.78 14.75 1.70
CA ILE A 30 -4.88 15.88 1.99
C ILE A 30 -3.80 15.48 2.98
N ASN A 31 -4.14 14.76 4.04
CA ASN A 31 -3.19 14.31 5.05
C ASN A 31 -2.16 13.35 4.46
N TRP A 32 -2.61 12.36 3.67
CA TRP A 32 -1.74 11.42 2.97
C TRP A 32 -0.78 12.13 2.00
N MET A 33 -1.31 13.05 1.20
CA MET A 33 -0.48 13.79 0.24
C MET A 33 0.51 14.72 0.94
N ASN A 34 0.14 15.36 2.05
CA ASN A 34 1.07 16.16 2.84
C ASN A 34 2.24 15.34 3.37
N VAL A 35 1.98 14.12 3.86
CA VAL A 35 3.02 13.21 4.30
C VAL A 35 3.94 12.83 3.13
N ILE A 36 3.39 12.33 2.02
CA ILE A 36 4.19 11.93 0.86
C ILE A 36 5.04 13.11 0.35
N LEU A 37 4.42 14.28 0.18
CA LEU A 37 5.10 15.46 -0.36
C LEU A 37 6.18 16.01 0.59
N SER A 38 6.12 15.74 1.88
CA SER A 38 7.20 16.11 2.82
C SER A 38 8.45 15.23 2.70
N GLU A 39 8.31 14.04 2.13
CA GLU A 39 9.37 13.02 2.04
C GLU A 39 10.03 12.93 0.65
N ILE A 40 9.45 13.56 -0.37
CA ILE A 40 9.91 13.48 -1.76
C ILE A 40 10.41 14.83 -2.29
N PRO A 41 11.23 14.85 -3.37
CA PRO A 41 11.62 16.08 -4.03
C PRO A 41 10.41 16.90 -4.52
N GLN A 42 10.48 18.22 -4.40
CA GLN A 42 9.37 19.11 -4.74
C GLN A 42 9.30 19.46 -6.25
N GLU A 43 10.31 19.08 -7.01
CA GLU A 43 10.40 19.31 -8.45
C GLU A 43 9.34 18.47 -9.18
N LYS A 44 8.60 19.11 -10.11
CA LYS A 44 7.50 18.44 -10.81
C LYS A 44 7.94 17.54 -11.98
N ASN A 45 9.21 17.57 -12.34
CA ASN A 45 9.78 16.72 -13.40
C ASN A 45 10.26 15.35 -12.91
N ILE A 46 10.08 15.03 -11.63
CA ILE A 46 10.36 13.68 -11.11
C ILE A 46 9.32 12.67 -11.60
N LYS A 47 9.73 11.43 -11.72
CA LYS A 47 8.87 10.28 -12.07
C LYS A 47 8.56 9.48 -10.83
N ILE A 48 7.29 9.29 -10.55
CA ILE A 48 6.81 8.53 -9.38
C ILE A 48 6.13 7.25 -9.87
N ALA A 49 6.45 6.12 -9.28
CA ALA A 49 5.69 4.89 -9.47
C ALA A 49 4.85 4.60 -8.22
N ASP A 50 3.57 4.30 -8.41
CA ASP A 50 2.65 3.81 -7.38
C ASP A 50 2.50 2.30 -7.55
N MET A 51 3.14 1.53 -6.68
CA MET A 51 3.21 0.07 -6.76
C MET A 51 2.05 -0.55 -5.98
N GLY A 52 1.25 -1.37 -6.67
CA GLY A 52 -0.02 -1.88 -6.15
C GLY A 52 -1.03 -0.75 -6.00
N THR A 53 -1.20 0.03 -7.08
CA THR A 53 -2.03 1.24 -7.06
C THR A 53 -3.49 0.98 -6.65
N GLY A 54 -3.98 -0.27 -6.79
CA GLY A 54 -5.37 -0.62 -6.54
C GLY A 54 -6.31 0.29 -7.32
N PRO A 55 -7.36 0.86 -6.68
CA PRO A 55 -8.27 1.82 -7.30
C PRO A 55 -7.69 3.23 -7.48
N GLY A 56 -6.37 3.44 -7.29
CA GLY A 56 -5.66 4.62 -7.74
C GLY A 56 -5.43 5.73 -6.70
N PHE A 57 -5.58 5.47 -5.41
CA PHE A 57 -5.54 6.52 -4.38
C PHE A 57 -4.29 7.42 -4.46
N PHE A 58 -3.09 6.85 -4.40
CA PHE A 58 -1.87 7.64 -4.48
C PHE A 58 -1.61 8.18 -5.88
N ALA A 59 -1.82 7.37 -6.92
CA ALA A 59 -1.60 7.79 -8.29
C ALA A 59 -2.45 9.02 -8.66
N ILE A 60 -3.74 9.02 -8.29
CA ILE A 60 -4.67 10.12 -8.55
C ILE A 60 -4.29 11.35 -7.72
N GLY A 61 -4.03 11.19 -6.43
CA GLY A 61 -3.64 12.28 -5.54
C GLY A 61 -2.37 13.01 -6.01
N LEU A 62 -1.37 12.27 -6.48
CA LEU A 62 -0.13 12.81 -7.02
C LEU A 62 -0.33 13.46 -8.40
N ALA A 63 -1.13 12.85 -9.29
CA ALA A 63 -1.45 13.43 -10.61
C ALA A 63 -2.22 14.75 -10.49
N LYS A 64 -3.22 14.83 -9.58
CA LYS A 64 -3.92 16.09 -9.24
C LYS A 64 -2.95 17.22 -8.86
N ARG A 65 -1.78 16.87 -8.32
CA ARG A 65 -0.72 17.83 -7.93
C ARG A 65 0.36 18.05 -8.99
N GLY A 66 0.15 17.50 -10.18
CA GLY A 66 0.98 17.74 -11.37
C GLY A 66 2.27 16.91 -11.44
N TYR A 67 2.36 15.78 -10.74
CA TYR A 67 3.45 14.83 -10.89
C TYR A 67 3.19 13.84 -12.04
N ALA A 68 4.26 13.39 -12.70
CA ALA A 68 4.21 12.29 -13.66
C ALA A 68 4.17 10.97 -12.89
N VAL A 69 3.08 10.21 -13.01
CA VAL A 69 2.85 8.98 -12.24
C VAL A 69 2.70 7.77 -13.16
N THR A 70 3.41 6.69 -12.82
CA THR A 70 3.18 5.35 -13.38
C THR A 70 2.47 4.51 -12.31
N ALA A 71 1.21 4.16 -12.55
CA ALA A 71 0.39 3.36 -11.66
C ALA A 71 0.46 1.88 -12.06
N VAL A 72 0.97 1.05 -11.15
CA VAL A 72 1.22 -0.38 -11.41
C VAL A 72 0.31 -1.23 -10.54
N ASP A 73 -0.43 -2.16 -11.16
CA ASP A 73 -1.17 -3.20 -10.44
C ASP A 73 -1.20 -4.50 -11.25
N TYR A 74 -1.27 -5.62 -10.56
CA TYR A 74 -1.38 -6.92 -11.21
C TYR A 74 -2.82 -7.21 -11.67
N THR A 75 -3.81 -6.69 -10.95
CA THR A 75 -5.24 -6.94 -11.15
C THR A 75 -5.81 -5.98 -12.18
N GLN A 76 -6.29 -6.50 -13.31
CA GLN A 76 -6.86 -5.66 -14.37
C GLN A 76 -8.08 -4.87 -13.89
N GLU A 77 -8.94 -5.47 -13.06
CA GLU A 77 -10.15 -4.82 -12.55
C GLU A 77 -9.80 -3.64 -11.62
N MET A 78 -8.74 -3.74 -10.82
CA MET A 78 -8.23 -2.60 -10.04
C MET A 78 -7.83 -1.43 -10.95
N LEU A 79 -7.08 -1.71 -12.03
CA LEU A 79 -6.70 -0.67 -13.00
C LEU A 79 -7.90 -0.08 -13.75
N ASN A 80 -8.95 -0.86 -13.98
CA ASN A 80 -10.19 -0.36 -14.61
C ASN A 80 -10.86 0.66 -13.68
N HIS A 81 -11.08 0.31 -12.42
CA HIS A 81 -11.62 1.22 -11.41
C HIS A 81 -10.72 2.45 -11.18
N ALA A 82 -9.39 2.26 -11.12
CA ALA A 82 -8.47 3.37 -10.98
C ALA A 82 -8.59 4.40 -12.12
N LYS A 83 -8.78 3.94 -13.36
CA LYS A 83 -9.00 4.82 -14.51
C LYS A 83 -10.34 5.57 -14.44
N GLU A 84 -11.40 4.90 -13.98
CA GLU A 84 -12.70 5.52 -13.75
C GLU A 84 -12.60 6.59 -12.67
N ASN A 85 -11.98 6.28 -11.54
CA ASN A 85 -11.78 7.17 -10.41
C ASN A 85 -10.89 8.39 -10.76
N ALA A 86 -9.93 8.22 -11.68
CA ALA A 86 -9.05 9.30 -12.11
C ALA A 86 -9.76 10.39 -12.91
N GLY A 87 -10.93 10.10 -13.52
CA GLY A 87 -11.73 11.08 -14.24
C GLY A 87 -10.91 11.88 -15.26
N GLU A 88 -10.88 13.20 -15.13
CA GLU A 88 -10.12 14.09 -16.02
C GLU A 88 -8.60 13.91 -15.95
N HIS A 89 -8.08 13.30 -14.88
CA HIS A 89 -6.64 13.06 -14.69
C HIS A 89 -6.17 11.73 -15.32
N VAL A 90 -7.06 10.93 -15.89
CA VAL A 90 -6.74 9.59 -16.44
C VAL A 90 -5.60 9.61 -17.48
N SER A 91 -5.54 10.65 -18.30
CA SER A 91 -4.51 10.81 -19.33
C SER A 91 -3.15 11.31 -18.81
N GLN A 92 -3.08 11.70 -17.54
CA GLN A 92 -1.87 12.19 -16.87
C GLN A 92 -1.12 11.05 -16.16
N ILE A 93 -1.74 9.86 -16.08
CA ILE A 93 -1.21 8.69 -15.39
C ILE A 93 -0.91 7.60 -16.41
N GLU A 94 0.29 7.03 -16.35
CA GLU A 94 0.65 5.82 -17.09
C GLU A 94 0.15 4.59 -16.33
N TRP A 95 -0.72 3.80 -16.95
CA TRP A 95 -1.33 2.60 -16.34
C TRP A 95 -0.62 1.34 -16.82
N VAL A 96 -0.03 0.61 -15.89
CA VAL A 96 0.78 -0.58 -16.19
C VAL A 96 0.23 -1.80 -15.46
N ARG A 97 -0.20 -2.82 -16.20
CA ARG A 97 -0.49 -4.12 -15.61
C ARG A 97 0.80 -4.92 -15.51
N ALA A 98 1.29 -5.13 -14.28
CA ALA A 98 2.49 -5.92 -14.02
C ALA A 98 2.48 -6.49 -12.59
N ASP A 99 3.23 -7.58 -12.40
CA ASP A 99 3.60 -8.07 -11.09
C ASP A 99 4.73 -7.19 -10.53
N VAL A 100 4.49 -6.56 -9.39
CA VAL A 100 5.47 -5.68 -8.71
C VAL A 100 6.71 -6.44 -8.23
N GLN A 101 6.66 -7.77 -8.21
CA GLN A 101 7.78 -8.66 -7.91
C GLN A 101 8.60 -9.02 -9.16
N ASN A 102 8.14 -8.61 -10.35
CA ASN A 102 8.79 -8.85 -11.64
C ASN A 102 8.48 -7.72 -12.64
N LEU A 103 9.25 -6.65 -12.58
CA LEU A 103 9.06 -5.43 -13.37
C LEU A 103 9.91 -5.44 -14.67
N GLU A 104 9.95 -6.55 -15.40
CA GLU A 104 10.79 -6.73 -16.61
C GLU A 104 10.63 -5.62 -17.65
N LYS A 105 9.45 -4.99 -17.72
CA LYS A 105 9.15 -3.91 -18.68
C LYS A 105 9.61 -2.53 -18.20
N MET A 106 9.92 -2.38 -16.91
CA MET A 106 10.42 -1.13 -16.36
C MET A 106 11.95 -1.12 -16.42
N GLN A 107 12.50 -0.03 -16.98
CA GLN A 107 13.94 0.13 -17.13
C GLN A 107 14.62 0.35 -15.77
N ASP A 108 15.87 -0.07 -15.67
CA ASP A 108 16.72 0.26 -14.53
C ASP A 108 16.85 1.78 -14.39
N GLU A 109 16.92 2.25 -13.16
CA GLU A 109 17.16 3.67 -12.84
C GLU A 109 16.20 4.64 -13.58
N SER A 110 14.93 4.24 -13.72
CA SER A 110 13.91 5.01 -14.45
C SER A 110 13.02 5.87 -13.55
N MET A 111 12.88 5.54 -12.26
CA MET A 111 12.00 6.21 -11.30
C MET A 111 12.79 6.99 -10.26
N ASP A 112 12.29 8.19 -9.91
CA ASP A 112 12.85 9.02 -8.85
C ASP A 112 12.27 8.63 -7.48
N VAL A 113 10.99 8.23 -7.47
CA VAL A 113 10.26 7.85 -6.26
C VAL A 113 9.40 6.62 -6.54
N ILE A 114 9.32 5.75 -5.57
CA ILE A 114 8.31 4.68 -5.49
C ILE A 114 7.48 4.93 -4.24
N VAL A 115 6.16 4.87 -4.37
CA VAL A 115 5.21 4.85 -3.26
C VAL A 115 4.40 3.56 -3.30
N THR A 116 3.99 3.06 -2.14
CA THR A 116 3.09 1.92 -2.04
C THR A 116 2.31 1.97 -0.73
N ARG A 117 1.05 1.52 -0.74
CA ARG A 117 0.18 1.45 0.44
C ARG A 117 -0.50 0.10 0.51
N ASN A 118 -0.41 -0.55 1.68
CA ASN A 118 -1.11 -1.81 1.97
C ASN A 118 -0.83 -2.93 0.95
N LEU A 119 0.42 -3.05 0.48
CA LEU A 119 0.78 -3.98 -0.58
C LEU A 119 1.73 -5.09 -0.12
N THR A 120 2.81 -4.74 0.59
CA THR A 120 3.92 -5.68 0.80
C THR A 120 3.53 -6.90 1.63
N TRP A 121 2.59 -6.74 2.57
CA TRP A 121 2.02 -7.84 3.35
C TRP A 121 1.42 -8.95 2.48
N ASN A 122 0.91 -8.58 1.29
CA ASN A 122 0.13 -9.43 0.38
C ASN A 122 0.99 -10.08 -0.72
N LEU A 123 2.31 -9.89 -0.69
CA LEU A 123 3.22 -10.42 -1.70
C LEU A 123 3.70 -11.83 -1.36
N GLU A 124 3.75 -12.70 -2.38
CA GLU A 124 4.30 -14.06 -2.27
C GLU A 124 5.82 -14.04 -2.03
N ALA A 125 6.52 -13.11 -2.66
CA ALA A 125 7.97 -12.95 -2.57
C ALA A 125 8.37 -11.47 -2.35
N PRO A 126 8.11 -10.89 -1.16
CA PRO A 126 8.35 -9.46 -0.90
C PRO A 126 9.83 -9.06 -1.08
N GLN A 127 10.78 -9.96 -0.82
CA GLN A 127 12.20 -9.73 -1.09
C GLN A 127 12.44 -9.38 -2.57
N LYS A 128 11.82 -10.11 -3.51
CA LYS A 128 11.95 -9.84 -4.95
C LYS A 128 11.34 -8.49 -5.32
N ALA A 129 10.24 -8.09 -4.69
CA ALA A 129 9.65 -6.78 -4.91
C ALA A 129 10.64 -5.67 -4.52
N TYR A 130 11.25 -5.76 -3.35
CA TYR A 130 12.27 -4.79 -2.92
C TYR A 130 13.50 -4.76 -3.82
N GLU A 131 13.95 -5.91 -4.33
CA GLU A 131 15.05 -6.01 -5.31
C GLU A 131 14.69 -5.33 -6.64
N GLU A 132 13.48 -5.57 -7.17
CA GLU A 132 12.98 -4.92 -8.39
C GLU A 132 12.78 -3.41 -8.19
N TRP A 133 12.23 -2.99 -7.06
CA TRP A 133 12.06 -1.58 -6.73
C TRP A 133 13.40 -0.86 -6.58
N TYR A 134 14.38 -1.52 -5.95
CA TYR A 134 15.76 -1.02 -5.92
C TYR A 134 16.35 -0.88 -7.33
N ARG A 135 16.15 -1.87 -8.20
CA ARG A 135 16.62 -1.84 -9.58
C ARG A 135 16.07 -0.65 -10.37
N VAL A 136 14.74 -0.43 -10.33
CA VAL A 136 14.08 0.61 -11.10
C VAL A 136 14.24 2.01 -10.52
N LEU A 137 14.55 2.16 -9.24
CA LEU A 137 14.89 3.45 -8.65
C LEU A 137 16.23 3.96 -9.17
N LYS A 138 16.31 5.26 -9.45
CA LYS A 138 17.56 5.96 -9.71
C LYS A 138 18.43 6.02 -8.45
N LYS A 139 19.73 6.29 -8.63
CA LYS A 139 20.62 6.58 -7.49
C LYS A 139 20.11 7.80 -6.72
N GLY A 140 19.99 7.68 -5.41
CA GLY A 140 19.38 8.67 -4.55
C GLY A 140 17.84 8.71 -4.61
N GLY A 141 17.23 7.79 -5.36
CA GLY A 141 15.77 7.64 -5.42
C GLY A 141 15.19 7.12 -4.12
N ILE A 142 13.93 7.42 -3.87
CA ILE A 142 13.26 7.20 -2.59
C ILE A 142 12.15 6.17 -2.75
N LEU A 143 12.10 5.21 -1.83
CA LEU A 143 10.95 4.32 -1.62
C LEU A 143 10.21 4.75 -0.35
N LEU A 144 8.88 4.95 -0.47
CA LEU A 144 7.96 5.12 0.65
C LEU A 144 7.00 3.93 0.69
N ASN A 145 7.12 3.09 1.70
CA ASN A 145 6.22 1.95 1.91
C ASN A 145 5.36 2.19 3.15
N PHE A 146 4.05 2.29 2.97
CA PHE A 146 3.05 2.41 4.02
C PHE A 146 2.32 1.08 4.18
N ASP A 147 2.53 0.39 5.30
CA ASP A 147 1.95 -0.92 5.52
C ASP A 147 1.79 -1.24 7.02
N ALA A 148 1.22 -2.38 7.34
CA ALA A 148 1.05 -2.86 8.72
C ALA A 148 1.17 -4.38 8.82
N GLY A 149 1.16 -4.89 10.02
CA GLY A 149 1.11 -6.34 10.29
C GLY A 149 -0.32 -6.89 10.22
N TRP A 150 -1.03 -6.64 9.09
CA TRP A 150 -2.48 -6.83 8.93
C TRP A 150 -3.01 -8.20 9.38
N TYR A 151 -2.22 -9.26 9.24
CA TYR A 151 -2.62 -10.63 9.53
C TYR A 151 -1.69 -11.33 10.54
N ASN A 152 -0.85 -10.58 11.28
CA ASN A 152 0.01 -11.16 12.31
C ASN A 152 -0.82 -11.80 13.45
N TYR A 153 -2.04 -11.31 13.70
CA TYR A 153 -2.96 -11.88 14.66
C TYR A 153 -3.32 -13.36 14.40
N LEU A 154 -3.17 -13.84 13.18
CA LEU A 154 -3.39 -15.25 12.84
C LEU A 154 -2.34 -16.21 13.44
N PHE A 155 -1.23 -15.67 13.99
CA PHE A 155 -0.05 -16.41 14.46
C PHE A 155 0.39 -16.03 15.88
N ASP A 156 -0.33 -15.13 16.54
CA ASP A 156 -0.01 -14.68 17.89
C ASP A 156 -1.30 -14.47 18.69
N ASP A 157 -1.44 -15.21 19.78
CA ASP A 157 -2.67 -15.21 20.61
C ASP A 157 -2.96 -13.82 21.21
N GLY A 158 -1.91 -13.07 21.59
CA GLY A 158 -2.06 -11.72 22.16
C GLY A 158 -2.52 -10.71 21.13
N LEU A 159 -2.01 -10.81 19.89
CA LEU A 159 -2.48 -9.97 18.78
C LEU A 159 -3.90 -10.37 18.36
N GLN A 160 -4.26 -11.64 18.47
CA GLN A 160 -5.63 -12.09 18.20
C GLN A 160 -6.61 -11.48 19.21
N GLU A 161 -6.31 -11.55 20.51
CA GLU A 161 -7.14 -10.94 21.56
C GLU A 161 -7.30 -9.42 21.32
N ALA A 162 -6.22 -8.74 20.93
CA ALA A 162 -6.25 -7.31 20.61
C ALA A 162 -7.09 -7.01 19.36
N TYR A 163 -6.99 -7.82 18.31
CA TYR A 163 -7.82 -7.71 17.11
C TYR A 163 -9.31 -7.91 17.41
N GLU A 164 -9.65 -8.90 18.25
CA GLU A 164 -11.03 -9.15 18.69
C GLU A 164 -11.58 -7.95 19.47
N GLN A 165 -10.75 -7.33 20.33
CA GLN A 165 -11.12 -6.10 21.05
C GLN A 165 -11.38 -4.94 20.09
N ASP A 166 -10.61 -4.78 19.01
CA ASP A 166 -10.89 -3.76 17.99
C ASP A 166 -12.26 -3.99 17.34
N ARG A 167 -12.66 -5.24 17.07
CA ARG A 167 -14.00 -5.55 16.52
C ARG A 167 -15.13 -5.20 17.50
N GLU A 168 -14.90 -5.37 18.80
CA GLU A 168 -15.85 -4.90 19.83
C GLU A 168 -15.91 -3.36 19.88
N ASN A 169 -14.76 -2.70 19.87
CA ASN A 169 -14.68 -1.24 19.89
C ASN A 169 -15.40 -0.60 18.68
N VAL A 170 -15.27 -1.20 17.50
CA VAL A 170 -15.97 -0.75 16.27
C VAL A 170 -17.49 -0.82 16.45
N LYS A 171 -18.02 -1.89 17.04
CA LYS A 171 -19.45 -2.04 17.32
C LYS A 171 -19.93 -1.00 18.34
N ASP A 172 -19.16 -0.81 19.42
CA ASP A 172 -19.52 0.09 20.51
C ASP A 172 -19.49 1.56 20.07
N ALA A 173 -18.56 1.91 19.17
CA ALA A 173 -18.44 3.24 18.60
C ALA A 173 -19.41 3.50 17.45
N GLU A 174 -20.13 2.48 16.96
CA GLU A 174 -21.04 2.55 15.81
C GLU A 174 -20.37 3.14 14.54
N VAL A 175 -19.06 2.89 14.34
CA VAL A 175 -18.33 3.31 13.14
C VAL A 175 -18.36 2.22 12.07
N PHE A 176 -18.01 2.60 10.83
CA PHE A 176 -17.92 1.66 9.71
C PHE A 176 -16.85 0.57 10.02
N ASP A 177 -17.23 -0.69 9.84
CA ASP A 177 -16.30 -1.82 10.02
C ASP A 177 -15.61 -2.14 8.70
N PHE A 178 -14.35 -1.74 8.57
CA PHE A 178 -13.53 -1.99 7.38
C PHE A 178 -13.22 -3.48 7.15
N ASN A 179 -13.37 -4.32 8.20
CA ASN A 179 -13.16 -5.77 8.12
C ASN A 179 -14.49 -6.55 8.01
N GLY A 180 -15.65 -5.87 8.14
CA GLY A 180 -16.98 -6.46 8.13
C GLY A 180 -17.55 -6.73 6.74
N TYR A 181 -16.76 -7.29 5.82
CA TYR A 181 -17.20 -7.61 4.46
C TYR A 181 -17.31 -9.11 4.20
N ASP A 182 -18.18 -9.46 3.26
CA ASP A 182 -18.32 -10.84 2.81
C ASP A 182 -16.98 -11.38 2.29
N GLU A 183 -16.67 -12.65 2.59
CA GLU A 183 -15.44 -13.31 2.15
C GLU A 183 -14.12 -12.83 2.82
N ALA A 184 -14.17 -12.05 3.90
CA ALA A 184 -12.95 -11.68 4.66
C ALA A 184 -12.11 -12.91 5.04
N TYR A 185 -12.77 -14.02 5.42
CA TYR A 185 -12.12 -15.28 5.74
C TYR A 185 -11.24 -15.85 4.61
N LYS A 186 -11.58 -15.57 3.34
CA LYS A 186 -10.76 -16.03 2.21
C LYS A 186 -9.39 -15.35 2.19
N MET A 187 -9.34 -14.08 2.59
CA MET A 187 -8.07 -13.39 2.69
C MET A 187 -7.27 -13.91 3.88
N GLU A 188 -7.90 -14.28 4.99
CA GLU A 188 -7.21 -14.95 6.09
C GLU A 188 -6.58 -16.28 5.65
N GLU A 189 -7.31 -17.09 4.84
CA GLU A 189 -6.76 -18.33 4.28
C GLU A 189 -5.51 -18.05 3.43
N ILE A 190 -5.56 -17.05 2.54
CA ILE A 190 -4.42 -16.62 1.73
C ILE A 190 -3.28 -16.09 2.63
N ALA A 191 -3.60 -15.22 3.59
CA ALA A 191 -2.63 -14.61 4.48
C ALA A 191 -1.85 -15.63 5.33
N ARG A 192 -2.44 -16.78 5.65
CA ARG A 192 -1.73 -17.87 6.34
C ARG A 192 -0.55 -18.43 5.58
N GLU A 193 -0.53 -18.29 4.25
CA GLU A 193 0.54 -18.76 3.39
C GLU A 193 1.54 -17.64 3.01
N LEU A 194 1.22 -16.37 3.34
CA LEU A 194 2.06 -15.22 3.01
C LEU A 194 3.18 -15.01 4.04
N VAL A 195 4.36 -14.68 3.53
CA VAL A 195 5.60 -14.59 4.34
C VAL A 195 5.47 -13.56 5.46
N LEU A 196 5.02 -12.34 5.14
CA LEU A 196 5.01 -11.23 6.08
C LEU A 196 3.90 -11.31 7.13
N SER A 197 2.91 -12.19 6.95
CA SER A 197 1.90 -12.46 7.97
C SER A 197 2.46 -13.16 9.21
N ARG A 198 3.65 -13.77 9.11
CA ARG A 198 4.32 -14.51 10.19
C ARG A 198 5.54 -13.77 10.75
N CYS A 199 5.83 -12.61 10.22
CA CYS A 199 7.05 -11.87 10.54
C CYS A 199 6.74 -10.67 11.45
N GLU A 200 7.69 -10.30 12.29
CA GLU A 200 7.64 -9.03 13.02
C GLU A 200 7.86 -7.86 12.04
N ARG A 201 6.84 -7.04 11.87
CA ARG A 201 6.90 -5.87 11.00
C ARG A 201 6.95 -4.58 11.83
N PRO A 202 7.67 -3.55 11.39
CA PRO A 202 8.39 -3.42 10.12
C PRO A 202 9.83 -3.98 10.11
N ALA A 203 10.26 -4.68 11.15
CA ALA A 203 11.65 -5.14 11.29
C ALA A 203 12.10 -6.03 10.11
N GLU A 204 11.24 -6.95 9.69
CA GLU A 204 11.53 -7.84 8.57
C GLU A 204 11.59 -7.10 7.22
N ASP A 205 10.71 -6.12 6.99
CA ASP A 205 10.75 -5.27 5.80
C ASP A 205 12.07 -4.49 5.72
N ILE A 206 12.52 -3.92 6.85
CA ILE A 206 13.80 -3.20 6.94
C ILE A 206 14.96 -4.12 6.58
N ARG A 207 14.94 -5.36 7.06
CA ARG A 207 15.96 -6.37 6.72
C ARG A 207 15.95 -6.64 5.21
N MET A 208 14.77 -6.91 4.64
CA MET A 208 14.61 -7.18 3.20
C MET A 208 15.05 -6.01 2.33
N MET A 209 14.74 -4.77 2.72
CA MET A 209 15.19 -3.57 2.00
C MET A 209 16.71 -3.45 2.03
N LYS A 210 17.35 -3.69 3.17
CA LYS A 210 18.83 -3.68 3.29
C LYS A 210 19.47 -4.78 2.45
N ASP A 211 18.90 -5.98 2.45
CA ASP A 211 19.37 -7.09 1.63
C ASP A 211 19.22 -6.80 0.13
N ALA A 212 18.19 -6.04 -0.29
CA ALA A 212 18.02 -5.56 -1.66
C ALA A 212 19.02 -4.46 -2.06
N GLY A 213 19.72 -3.84 -1.10
CA GLY A 213 20.79 -2.86 -1.34
C GLY A 213 20.47 -1.43 -0.91
N PHE A 214 19.29 -1.14 -0.31
CA PHE A 214 18.98 0.20 0.20
C PHE A 214 19.95 0.61 1.31
N GLY A 215 20.56 1.80 1.16
CA GLY A 215 21.60 2.28 2.08
C GLY A 215 21.05 2.83 3.38
N GLU A 216 20.02 3.69 3.29
CA GLU A 216 19.35 4.30 4.43
C GLU A 216 17.90 3.81 4.48
N VAL A 217 17.50 3.23 5.61
CA VAL A 217 16.12 2.79 5.85
C VAL A 217 15.69 3.28 7.21
N THR A 218 14.64 4.11 7.24
CA THR A 218 14.02 4.65 8.46
C THR A 218 12.57 4.22 8.57
N ALA A 219 12.04 4.16 9.79
CA ALA A 219 10.66 3.81 10.08
C ALA A 219 9.97 4.87 10.93
N ASP A 220 8.79 5.34 10.51
CA ASP A 220 7.84 6.07 11.34
C ASP A 220 6.68 5.12 11.70
N GLN A 221 6.69 4.59 12.92
CA GLN A 221 5.66 3.67 13.42
C GLN A 221 4.44 4.40 13.99
N GLU A 222 4.44 5.74 13.94
CA GLU A 222 3.34 6.57 14.39
C GLU A 222 2.66 7.33 13.25
N ILE A 223 3.01 7.01 12.01
CA ILE A 223 2.48 7.70 10.82
C ILE A 223 0.94 7.66 10.75
N TRP A 224 0.33 6.58 11.24
CA TRP A 224 -1.12 6.41 11.32
C TRP A 224 -1.82 7.56 12.07
N LYS A 225 -1.17 8.18 13.04
CA LYS A 225 -1.71 9.34 13.77
C LYS A 225 -1.93 10.56 12.88
N LYS A 226 -1.16 10.65 11.76
CA LYS A 226 -1.20 11.76 10.81
C LYS A 226 -2.17 11.51 9.65
N VAL A 227 -2.35 10.24 9.24
CA VAL A 227 -3.04 9.89 8.00
C VAL A 227 -4.41 9.25 8.22
N TRP A 228 -4.63 8.55 9.33
CA TRP A 228 -5.89 7.90 9.63
C TRP A 228 -6.91 8.86 10.24
N ASP A 229 -8.17 8.66 9.87
CA ASP A 229 -9.31 9.27 10.56
C ASP A 229 -9.64 8.53 11.88
N ASP A 230 -10.68 8.97 12.55
CA ASP A 230 -11.03 8.38 13.85
C ASP A 230 -11.66 6.99 13.70
N ALA A 231 -12.34 6.71 12.58
CA ALA A 231 -12.88 5.38 12.32
C ALA A 231 -11.76 4.36 12.02
N GLU A 232 -10.77 4.74 11.22
CA GLU A 232 -9.58 3.91 10.97
C GLU A 232 -8.80 3.63 12.25
N LYS A 233 -8.61 4.64 13.13
CA LYS A 233 -7.92 4.48 14.42
C LYS A 233 -8.62 3.50 15.34
N ILE A 234 -9.96 3.46 15.34
CA ILE A 234 -10.75 2.50 16.12
C ILE A 234 -10.66 1.10 15.50
N ASN A 235 -10.77 1.01 14.17
CA ASN A 235 -10.73 -0.26 13.45
C ASN A 235 -9.40 -1.00 13.58
N PHE A 236 -8.29 -0.27 13.62
CA PHE A 236 -6.94 -0.82 13.45
C PHE A 236 -6.00 -0.48 14.61
N ALA A 237 -6.54 -0.27 15.81
CA ALA A 237 -5.76 0.09 16.99
C ALA A 237 -4.67 -0.95 17.33
N SER A 238 -4.98 -2.24 17.16
CA SER A 238 -4.05 -3.35 17.37
C SER A 238 -3.03 -3.54 16.24
N THR A 239 -3.25 -2.90 15.09
CA THR A 239 -2.44 -3.10 13.87
C THR A 239 -2.04 -1.75 13.28
N PRO A 240 -1.25 -0.94 14.00
CA PRO A 240 -0.92 0.42 13.58
C PRO A 240 -0.09 0.43 12.31
N LEU A 241 -0.46 1.34 11.38
CA LEU A 241 0.27 1.58 10.14
C LEU A 241 1.65 2.17 10.44
N PHE A 242 2.66 1.68 9.76
CA PHE A 242 3.99 2.27 9.71
C PHE A 242 4.31 2.83 8.32
N MET A 243 5.24 3.78 8.25
CA MET A 243 5.89 4.20 7.02
C MET A 243 7.36 3.80 7.07
N LEU A 244 7.83 3.15 6.02
CA LEU A 244 9.26 2.97 5.76
C LEU A 244 9.71 3.92 4.67
N ARG A 245 10.78 4.63 4.90
CA ARG A 245 11.48 5.44 3.93
C ARG A 245 12.86 4.84 3.68
N ALA A 246 13.13 4.47 2.43
CA ALA A 246 14.41 3.92 2.02
C ALA A 246 15.01 4.72 0.86
N VAL A 247 16.35 4.83 0.83
CA VAL A 247 17.09 5.54 -0.21
C VAL A 247 18.05 4.57 -0.91
N LYS A 248 18.01 4.57 -2.27
CA LYS A 248 18.95 3.83 -3.11
C LYS A 248 20.32 4.47 -3.17
#